data_4f8ef2cffaadc81d48dc45b5362b80b9
#
_entry.id   4f8ef2cffaadc81d48dc45b5362b80b9
#
_cell.length_a   1.000
_cell.length_b   1.000
_cell.length_c   1.000
_cell.angle_alpha   90.00
_cell.angle_beta   90.00
_cell.angle_gamma   90.00
#
_symmetry.space_group_name_H-M   'P 1'
#
loop_
_entity.id
_entity.type
_entity.pdbx_description
1 polymer ?
#
loop_
_entity_poly.entity_id
_entity_poly.type
_entity_poly.pdbx_seq_one_letter_code
_entity_poly.pdbx_strand_id
1 'polypeptide(L)'
;MEFFRLGAEEKARFYQKILLEVGRLAPIMLIDADGNFIFASDAFLTDMGLEAEDLRHKSAYDLVAEKYYDRSPSLKALAEGKDCGELSESKDGFPVYTETKLLRNEQGEVEYALCHSLKPASIDHEVELLRHQVAYYRGEVAELKNRLRSGPQTIYQSEAMRRSIVTADRVAKADTAVMLTGESGVGKDLMARHIHERSARSGKPFVPVCIP
;
A
#
# COMPACT_ATOMS: atom_id res chain seq x y z
N MET A 1 9.90 -31.20 -2.82
CA MET A 1 9.74 -31.65 -4.23
C MET A 1 8.95 -32.96 -4.39
N GLU A 2 8.43 -33.54 -3.31
CA GLU A 2 7.65 -34.78 -3.35
C GLU A 2 6.20 -34.63 -3.83
N PHE A 3 5.61 -33.45 -3.62
CA PHE A 3 4.20 -33.15 -3.99
C PHE A 3 3.88 -33.43 -5.47
N PHE A 4 4.80 -33.14 -6.37
CA PHE A 4 4.58 -33.36 -7.81
C PHE A 4 4.53 -34.86 -8.21
N ARG A 5 4.92 -35.76 -7.30
CA ARG A 5 4.91 -37.22 -7.51
C ARG A 5 3.67 -37.92 -6.94
N LEU A 6 2.82 -37.16 -6.21
CA LEU A 6 1.60 -37.70 -5.62
C LEU A 6 0.57 -38.06 -6.71
N GLY A 7 -0.15 -39.15 -6.50
CA GLY A 7 -1.32 -39.50 -7.30
C GLY A 7 -2.50 -38.53 -7.11
N ALA A 8 -3.51 -38.64 -7.96
CA ALA A 8 -4.66 -37.72 -7.93
C ALA A 8 -5.38 -37.73 -6.57
N GLU A 9 -5.61 -38.91 -5.99
CA GLU A 9 -6.28 -39.02 -4.68
C GLU A 9 -5.44 -38.46 -3.54
N GLU A 10 -4.12 -38.65 -3.57
CA GLU A 10 -3.22 -38.11 -2.55
C GLU A 10 -3.15 -36.58 -2.63
N LYS A 11 -3.15 -36.02 -3.83
CA LYS A 11 -3.25 -34.59 -4.07
C LYS A 11 -4.57 -34.03 -3.54
N ALA A 12 -5.68 -34.70 -3.82
CA ALA A 12 -6.99 -34.29 -3.31
C ALA A 12 -7.02 -34.26 -1.78
N ARG A 13 -6.53 -35.30 -1.10
CA ARG A 13 -6.42 -35.31 0.38
C ARG A 13 -5.51 -34.21 0.92
N PHE A 14 -4.43 -33.94 0.22
CA PHE A 14 -3.50 -32.86 0.62
C PHE A 14 -4.16 -31.48 0.48
N TYR A 15 -4.84 -31.20 -0.64
CA TYR A 15 -5.57 -29.95 -0.82
C TYR A 15 -6.70 -29.79 0.20
N GLN A 16 -7.45 -30.85 0.47
CA GLN A 16 -8.48 -30.84 1.49
C GLN A 16 -7.91 -30.49 2.88
N LYS A 17 -6.79 -31.09 3.26
CA LYS A 17 -6.12 -30.78 4.53
C LYS A 17 -5.67 -29.33 4.58
N ILE A 18 -5.06 -28.80 3.51
CA ILE A 18 -4.65 -27.39 3.44
C ILE A 18 -5.87 -26.48 3.58
N LEU A 19 -6.94 -26.76 2.83
CA LEU A 19 -8.14 -25.94 2.87
C LEU A 19 -8.75 -25.88 4.28
N LEU A 20 -8.79 -26.98 4.99
CA LEU A 20 -9.27 -27.05 6.37
C LEU A 20 -8.38 -26.25 7.32
N GLU A 21 -7.06 -26.37 7.21
CA GLU A 21 -6.13 -25.64 8.11
C GLU A 21 -6.14 -24.13 7.82
N VAL A 22 -6.16 -23.73 6.54
CA VAL A 22 -6.28 -22.31 6.16
C VAL A 22 -7.65 -21.76 6.60
N GLY A 23 -8.70 -22.57 6.46
CA GLY A 23 -10.06 -22.19 6.86
C GLY A 23 -10.26 -22.00 8.37
N ARG A 24 -9.34 -22.49 9.22
CA ARG A 24 -9.33 -22.17 10.65
C ARG A 24 -8.75 -20.78 10.94
N LEU A 25 -7.91 -20.28 10.02
CA LEU A 25 -7.19 -19.02 10.19
C LEU A 25 -7.86 -17.86 9.46
N ALA A 26 -8.61 -18.16 8.39
CA ALA A 26 -9.19 -17.15 7.52
C ALA A 26 -10.63 -17.48 7.14
N PRO A 27 -11.55 -16.49 7.13
CA PRO A 27 -12.91 -16.66 6.65
C PRO A 27 -12.92 -16.88 5.14
N ILE A 28 -13.10 -18.13 4.73
CA ILE A 28 -13.15 -18.57 3.33
C ILE A 28 -14.49 -19.23 3.08
N MET A 29 -15.10 -18.93 1.93
CA MET A 29 -16.26 -19.65 1.42
C MET A 29 -16.11 -19.95 -0.07
N LEU A 30 -16.72 -21.04 -0.50
CA LEU A 30 -16.86 -21.45 -1.89
C LEU A 30 -18.35 -21.62 -2.20
N ILE A 31 -18.82 -20.94 -3.23
CA ILE A 31 -20.19 -21.09 -3.74
C ILE A 31 -20.15 -21.55 -5.20
N ASP A 32 -21.20 -22.26 -5.63
CA ASP A 32 -21.38 -22.61 -7.04
C ASP A 32 -21.90 -21.42 -7.88
N ALA A 33 -22.10 -21.63 -9.17
CA ALA A 33 -22.59 -20.61 -10.09
C ALA A 33 -24.04 -20.15 -9.75
N ASP A 34 -24.80 -20.94 -9.02
CA ASP A 34 -26.16 -20.62 -8.58
C ASP A 34 -26.18 -19.95 -7.20
N GLY A 35 -25.02 -19.76 -6.56
CA GLY A 35 -24.87 -19.12 -5.26
C GLY A 35 -25.06 -20.05 -4.06
N ASN A 36 -25.11 -21.37 -4.25
CA ASN A 36 -25.20 -22.33 -3.16
C ASN A 36 -23.84 -22.56 -2.52
N PHE A 37 -23.81 -22.77 -1.20
CA PHE A 37 -22.57 -23.02 -0.48
C PHE A 37 -22.04 -24.44 -0.74
N ILE A 38 -20.83 -24.55 -1.26
CA ILE A 38 -20.09 -25.78 -1.43
C ILE A 38 -19.13 -26.01 -0.25
N PHE A 39 -18.57 -24.93 0.28
CA PHE A 39 -17.68 -24.95 1.43
C PHE A 39 -17.77 -23.62 2.19
N ALA A 40 -17.72 -23.71 3.50
CA ALA A 40 -17.53 -22.58 4.40
C ALA A 40 -16.53 -22.98 5.49
N SER A 41 -15.57 -22.14 5.75
CA SER A 41 -14.55 -22.38 6.79
C SER A 41 -15.10 -22.13 8.20
N ASP A 42 -14.48 -22.75 9.21
CA ASP A 42 -14.85 -22.54 10.61
C ASP A 42 -14.75 -21.05 11.01
N ALA A 43 -13.74 -20.35 10.48
CA ALA A 43 -13.60 -18.91 10.71
C ALA A 43 -14.76 -18.12 10.09
N PHE A 44 -15.22 -18.47 8.90
CA PHE A 44 -16.38 -17.85 8.26
C PHE A 44 -17.67 -18.09 9.06
N LEU A 45 -17.90 -19.34 9.46
CA LEU A 45 -19.08 -19.72 10.27
C LEU A 45 -19.11 -18.98 11.62
N THR A 46 -17.97 -18.94 12.30
CA THR A 46 -17.82 -18.20 13.57
C THR A 46 -18.11 -16.72 13.39
N ASP A 47 -17.57 -16.12 12.33
CA ASP A 47 -17.77 -14.70 12.00
C ASP A 47 -19.22 -14.34 11.70
N MET A 48 -19.96 -15.29 11.13
CA MET A 48 -21.39 -15.14 10.80
C MET A 48 -22.31 -15.52 11.96
N GLY A 49 -21.82 -16.25 12.94
CA GLY A 49 -22.62 -16.86 13.99
C GLY A 49 -23.57 -17.91 13.42
N LEU A 50 -23.07 -18.71 12.47
CA LEU A 50 -23.80 -19.78 11.79
C LEU A 50 -23.12 -21.12 12.09
N GLU A 51 -23.90 -22.19 12.02
CA GLU A 51 -23.43 -23.56 12.00
C GLU A 51 -23.38 -24.08 10.54
N ALA A 52 -22.51 -25.05 10.29
CA ALA A 52 -22.40 -25.64 8.94
C ALA A 52 -23.73 -26.21 8.42
N GLU A 53 -24.57 -26.71 9.33
CA GLU A 53 -25.90 -27.23 9.00
C GLU A 53 -26.84 -26.15 8.47
N ASP A 54 -26.72 -24.92 8.97
CA ASP A 54 -27.55 -23.78 8.51
C ASP A 54 -27.31 -23.48 7.03
N LEU A 55 -26.05 -23.66 6.55
CA LEU A 55 -25.69 -23.38 5.16
C LEU A 55 -26.09 -24.48 4.17
N ARG A 56 -26.42 -25.68 4.63
CA ARG A 56 -26.86 -26.77 3.73
C ARG A 56 -28.16 -26.46 2.99
N HIS A 57 -28.97 -25.57 3.55
CA HIS A 57 -30.29 -25.22 3.04
C HIS A 57 -30.38 -23.72 2.69
N LYS A 58 -29.28 -23.00 2.71
CA LYS A 58 -29.19 -21.58 2.38
C LYS A 58 -28.23 -21.35 1.24
N SER A 59 -28.53 -20.34 0.46
CA SER A 59 -27.65 -19.77 -0.56
C SER A 59 -27.07 -18.44 -0.11
N ALA A 60 -26.12 -17.90 -0.86
CA ALA A 60 -25.62 -16.54 -0.64
C ALA A 60 -26.72 -15.49 -0.81
N TYR A 61 -27.77 -15.77 -1.62
CA TYR A 61 -28.94 -14.91 -1.75
C TYR A 61 -29.75 -14.86 -0.46
N ASP A 62 -29.92 -16.02 0.22
CA ASP A 62 -30.65 -16.09 1.48
C ASP A 62 -29.96 -15.31 2.59
N LEU A 63 -28.62 -15.35 2.65
CA LEU A 63 -27.87 -14.56 3.62
C LEU A 63 -28.03 -13.04 3.41
N VAL A 64 -28.16 -12.59 2.16
CA VAL A 64 -28.49 -11.18 1.88
C VAL A 64 -29.93 -10.87 2.26
N ALA A 65 -30.88 -11.75 1.90
CA ALA A 65 -32.30 -11.57 2.23
C ALA A 65 -32.55 -11.53 3.75
N GLU A 66 -31.84 -12.37 4.51
CA GLU A 66 -31.88 -12.44 5.98
C GLU A 66 -30.99 -11.36 6.65
N LYS A 67 -30.38 -10.47 5.85
CA LYS A 67 -29.56 -9.34 6.31
C LYS A 67 -28.31 -9.72 7.12
N TYR A 68 -27.72 -10.88 6.84
CA TYR A 68 -26.37 -11.17 7.31
C TYR A 68 -25.33 -10.21 6.72
N TYR A 69 -25.60 -9.71 5.49
CA TYR A 69 -24.90 -8.60 4.84
C TYR A 69 -25.90 -7.69 4.12
N ASP A 70 -25.51 -6.45 3.89
CA ASP A 70 -26.24 -5.50 3.07
C ASP A 70 -26.21 -5.87 1.58
N ARG A 71 -25.11 -6.49 1.15
CA ARG A 71 -24.83 -6.94 -0.23
C ARG A 71 -23.84 -8.09 -0.24
N SER A 72 -23.76 -8.84 -1.34
CA SER A 72 -22.82 -9.94 -1.52
C SER A 72 -21.88 -9.68 -2.69
N PRO A 73 -20.57 -9.40 -2.43
CA PRO A 73 -19.57 -9.28 -3.49
C PRO A 73 -19.44 -10.54 -4.36
N SER A 74 -19.66 -11.73 -3.77
CA SER A 74 -19.65 -12.99 -4.51
C SER A 74 -20.76 -13.11 -5.53
N LEU A 75 -21.98 -12.73 -5.19
CA LEU A 75 -23.10 -12.71 -6.13
C LEU A 75 -22.91 -11.66 -7.23
N LYS A 76 -22.32 -10.53 -6.90
CA LYS A 76 -21.95 -9.51 -7.89
C LYS A 76 -20.91 -10.05 -8.86
N ALA A 77 -19.86 -10.72 -8.37
CA ALA A 77 -18.84 -11.34 -9.21
C ALA A 77 -19.44 -12.37 -10.17
N LEU A 78 -20.36 -13.23 -9.68
CA LEU A 78 -21.09 -14.19 -10.51
C LEU A 78 -21.93 -13.49 -11.59
N ALA A 79 -22.67 -12.46 -11.23
CA ALA A 79 -23.54 -11.72 -12.15
C ALA A 79 -22.75 -10.97 -13.25
N GLU A 80 -21.59 -10.39 -12.88
CA GLU A 80 -20.74 -9.63 -13.81
C GLU A 80 -19.76 -10.54 -14.58
N GLY A 81 -19.58 -11.78 -14.16
CA GLY A 81 -18.60 -12.71 -14.73
C GLY A 81 -17.15 -12.27 -14.54
N LYS A 82 -16.86 -11.49 -13.50
CA LYS A 82 -15.53 -10.94 -13.19
C LYS A 82 -15.22 -11.05 -11.71
N ASP A 83 -13.91 -11.19 -11.42
CA ASP A 83 -13.41 -11.08 -10.05
C ASP A 83 -13.85 -9.75 -9.42
N CYS A 84 -14.20 -9.77 -8.15
CA CYS A 84 -14.71 -8.60 -7.43
C CYS A 84 -14.05 -8.50 -6.05
N GLY A 85 -13.69 -7.28 -5.65
CA GLY A 85 -13.29 -6.95 -4.29
C GLY A 85 -14.09 -5.74 -3.82
N GLU A 86 -14.93 -5.91 -2.78
CA GLU A 86 -15.83 -4.85 -2.33
C GLU A 86 -16.06 -4.92 -0.82
N LEU A 87 -16.36 -3.76 -0.22
CA LEU A 87 -16.85 -3.65 1.15
C LEU A 87 -18.35 -3.91 1.20
N SER A 88 -18.75 -4.72 2.16
CA SER A 88 -20.14 -4.92 2.56
C SER A 88 -20.28 -4.63 4.05
N GLU A 89 -21.48 -4.47 4.55
CA GLU A 89 -21.76 -4.30 5.97
C GLU A 89 -22.41 -5.57 6.52
N SER A 90 -21.85 -6.11 7.62
CA SER A 90 -22.44 -7.24 8.32
C SER A 90 -23.68 -6.83 9.12
N LYS A 91 -24.49 -7.81 9.55
CA LYS A 91 -25.69 -7.58 10.39
C LYS A 91 -25.43 -6.77 11.65
N ASP A 92 -24.21 -6.81 12.16
CA ASP A 92 -23.80 -6.10 13.38
C ASP A 92 -23.24 -4.69 13.07
N GLY A 93 -23.35 -4.22 11.82
CA GLY A 93 -22.90 -2.90 11.39
C GLY A 93 -21.38 -2.79 11.16
N PHE A 94 -20.66 -3.92 11.14
CA PHE A 94 -19.22 -3.92 10.87
C PHE A 94 -18.94 -4.03 9.37
N PRO A 95 -18.04 -3.21 8.83
CA PRO A 95 -17.62 -3.35 7.45
C PRO A 95 -16.79 -4.63 7.29
N VAL A 96 -17.04 -5.36 6.19
CA VAL A 96 -16.31 -6.58 5.81
C VAL A 96 -15.86 -6.43 4.37
N TYR A 97 -14.56 -6.50 4.13
CA TYR A 97 -14.02 -6.55 2.78
C TYR A 97 -14.00 -7.99 2.30
N THR A 98 -14.66 -8.28 1.19
CA THR A 98 -14.66 -9.61 0.58
C THR A 98 -14.03 -9.55 -0.80
N GLU A 99 -12.98 -10.34 -0.98
CA GLU A 99 -12.38 -10.60 -2.28
C GLU A 99 -12.96 -11.91 -2.84
N THR A 100 -13.41 -11.85 -4.10
CA THR A 100 -14.01 -12.98 -4.81
C THR A 100 -13.24 -13.27 -6.08
N LYS A 101 -12.82 -14.53 -6.25
CA LYS A 101 -12.19 -15.08 -7.44
C LYS A 101 -13.12 -16.08 -8.11
N LEU A 102 -13.37 -15.91 -9.39
CA LEU A 102 -14.16 -16.86 -10.17
C LEU A 102 -13.28 -18.00 -10.69
N LEU A 103 -13.64 -19.21 -10.31
CA LEU A 103 -13.03 -20.44 -10.81
C LEU A 103 -13.81 -20.93 -12.03
N ARG A 104 -13.09 -21.19 -13.13
CA ARG A 104 -13.68 -21.57 -14.40
C ARG A 104 -13.30 -22.99 -14.78
N ASN A 105 -14.23 -23.67 -15.44
CA ASN A 105 -13.97 -24.99 -16.02
C ASN A 105 -13.10 -24.89 -17.30
N GLU A 106 -12.77 -26.01 -17.90
CA GLU A 106 -11.96 -26.08 -19.12
C GLU A 106 -12.62 -25.38 -20.32
N GLN A 107 -13.92 -25.20 -20.31
CA GLN A 107 -14.70 -24.49 -21.32
C GLN A 107 -14.74 -22.98 -21.09
N GLY A 108 -14.20 -22.50 -19.96
CA GLY A 108 -14.17 -21.09 -19.59
C GLY A 108 -15.43 -20.58 -18.89
N GLU A 109 -16.38 -21.48 -18.57
CA GLU A 109 -17.59 -21.15 -17.84
C GLU A 109 -17.31 -21.07 -16.34
N VAL A 110 -17.99 -20.18 -15.62
CA VAL A 110 -17.83 -20.05 -14.16
C VAL A 110 -18.43 -21.27 -13.48
N GLU A 111 -17.61 -21.99 -12.76
CA GLU A 111 -18.01 -23.17 -12.00
C GLU A 111 -18.22 -22.85 -10.52
N TYR A 112 -17.28 -22.07 -9.95
CA TYR A 112 -17.34 -21.66 -8.54
C TYR A 112 -16.89 -20.22 -8.36
N ALA A 113 -17.29 -19.62 -7.23
CA ALA A 113 -16.72 -18.40 -6.71
C ALA A 113 -16.05 -18.68 -5.35
N LEU A 114 -14.74 -18.49 -5.30
CA LEU A 114 -13.94 -18.57 -4.09
C LEU A 114 -13.85 -17.19 -3.44
N CYS A 115 -14.27 -17.08 -2.20
CA CYS A 115 -14.36 -15.83 -1.47
C CYS A 115 -13.51 -15.88 -0.22
N HIS A 116 -12.82 -14.79 0.03
CA HIS A 116 -12.07 -14.54 1.26
C HIS A 116 -12.54 -13.23 1.87
N SER A 117 -12.95 -13.27 3.13
CA SER A 117 -13.45 -12.08 3.84
C SER A 117 -12.46 -11.61 4.88
N LEU A 118 -12.29 -10.30 4.98
CA LEU A 118 -11.41 -9.63 5.94
C LEU A 118 -12.22 -8.63 6.76
N LYS A 119 -12.15 -8.73 8.08
CA LYS A 119 -12.71 -7.71 8.96
C LYS A 119 -11.72 -6.53 9.09
N PRO A 120 -12.19 -5.27 9.09
CA PRO A 120 -11.33 -4.09 9.18
C PRO A 120 -10.40 -4.07 10.40
N ALA A 121 -10.76 -4.71 11.51
CA ALA A 121 -9.91 -4.78 12.70
C ALA A 121 -8.53 -5.41 12.42
N SER A 122 -8.43 -6.33 11.46
CA SER A 122 -7.15 -6.87 10.98
C SER A 122 -6.48 -5.94 9.96
N ILE A 123 -7.29 -5.23 9.17
CA ILE A 123 -6.81 -4.25 8.19
C ILE A 123 -6.32 -2.98 8.90
N ASP A 124 -7.02 -2.53 9.95
CA ASP A 124 -6.63 -1.33 10.70
C ASP A 124 -5.27 -1.49 11.38
N HIS A 125 -4.98 -2.66 11.93
CA HIS A 125 -3.67 -2.91 12.55
C HIS A 125 -2.53 -2.90 11.51
N GLU A 126 -2.71 -3.51 10.35
CA GLU A 126 -1.71 -3.52 9.28
C GLU A 126 -1.56 -2.14 8.62
N VAL A 127 -2.67 -1.45 8.39
CA VAL A 127 -2.68 -0.06 7.90
C VAL A 127 -2.04 0.89 8.90
N GLU A 128 -2.25 0.71 10.20
CA GLU A 128 -1.63 1.52 11.23
C GLU A 128 -0.12 1.24 11.32
N LEU A 129 0.30 -0.02 11.22
CA LEU A 129 1.71 -0.39 11.13
C LEU A 129 2.38 0.22 9.90
N LEU A 130 1.74 0.14 8.73
CA LEU A 130 2.22 0.77 7.50
C LEU A 130 2.27 2.29 7.60
N ARG A 131 1.28 2.93 8.22
CA ARG A 131 1.28 4.38 8.48
C ARG A 131 2.45 4.79 9.38
N HIS A 132 2.74 4.02 10.42
CA HIS A 132 3.91 4.25 11.28
C HIS A 132 5.22 4.12 10.51
N GLN A 133 5.36 3.09 9.67
CA GLN A 133 6.56 2.92 8.83
C GLN A 133 6.72 4.08 7.85
N VAL A 134 5.65 4.49 7.17
CA VAL A 134 5.68 5.63 6.24
C VAL A 134 6.04 6.93 6.96
N ALA A 135 5.50 7.17 8.16
CA ALA A 135 5.82 8.35 8.97
C ALA A 135 7.29 8.34 9.39
N TYR A 136 7.82 7.19 9.81
CA TYR A 136 9.22 7.01 10.16
C TYR A 136 10.16 7.33 8.98
N TYR A 137 9.93 6.71 7.80
CA TYR A 137 10.76 6.97 6.62
C TYR A 137 10.62 8.40 6.09
N ARG A 138 9.47 9.03 6.21
CA ARG A 138 9.31 10.46 5.90
C ARG A 138 10.14 11.33 6.82
N GLY A 139 10.24 11.00 8.10
CA GLY A 139 11.10 11.68 9.07
C GLY A 139 12.57 11.55 8.70
N GLU A 140 13.06 10.35 8.39
CA GLU A 140 14.44 10.11 7.95
C GLU A 140 14.78 10.86 6.66
N VAL A 141 13.87 10.80 5.67
CA VAL A 141 14.06 11.54 4.40
C VAL A 141 14.09 13.06 4.63
N ALA A 142 13.26 13.57 5.54
CA ALA A 142 13.29 15.00 5.91
C ALA A 142 14.61 15.38 6.60
N GLU A 143 15.09 14.53 7.50
CA GLU A 143 16.38 14.75 8.18
C GLU A 143 17.56 14.67 7.21
N LEU A 144 17.58 13.68 6.31
CA LEU A 144 18.59 13.59 5.25
C LEU A 144 18.55 14.80 4.31
N LYS A 145 17.35 15.25 3.92
CA LYS A 145 17.20 16.47 3.14
C LYS A 145 17.69 17.71 3.89
N ASN A 146 17.44 17.79 5.20
CA ASN A 146 17.96 18.88 6.02
C ASN A 146 19.48 18.81 6.16
N ARG A 147 20.06 17.61 6.35
CA ARG A 147 21.52 17.43 6.34
C ARG A 147 22.15 17.79 4.99
N LEU A 148 21.51 17.47 3.89
CA LEU A 148 21.93 17.84 2.54
C LEU A 148 21.76 19.35 2.26
N ARG A 149 20.72 19.97 2.84
CA ARG A 149 20.48 21.43 2.77
C ARG A 149 21.37 22.21 3.72
N SER A 150 21.68 21.66 4.90
CA SER A 150 22.67 22.15 5.82
C SER A 150 24.04 21.69 5.31
N GLY A 151 24.43 22.12 4.11
CA GLY A 151 25.83 22.16 3.74
C GLY A 151 26.61 22.82 4.90
N PRO A 152 27.92 22.56 5.07
CA PRO A 152 28.67 23.02 6.22
C PRO A 152 28.32 24.48 6.48
N GLN A 153 27.77 24.80 7.67
CA GLN A 153 27.54 26.16 8.08
C GLN A 153 28.88 26.87 7.93
N THR A 154 29.00 27.72 6.91
CA THR A 154 30.23 28.38 6.59
C THR A 154 30.48 29.37 7.73
N ILE A 155 31.42 29.01 8.62
CA ILE A 155 31.78 29.86 9.76
C ILE A 155 32.60 31.01 9.22
N TYR A 156 32.00 32.18 9.16
CA TYR A 156 32.66 33.40 8.68
C TYR A 156 33.34 34.13 9.84
N GLN A 157 34.64 33.92 9.99
CA GLN A 157 35.40 34.52 11.09
C GLN A 157 36.03 35.86 10.73
N SER A 158 36.28 36.19 9.44
CA SER A 158 36.95 37.43 9.06
C SER A 158 35.94 38.53 8.69
N GLU A 159 36.27 39.77 9.04
CA GLU A 159 35.56 41.00 8.70
C GLU A 159 35.38 41.15 7.16
N ALA A 160 36.43 40.80 6.40
CA ALA A 160 36.38 40.82 4.93
C ALA A 160 35.33 39.88 4.37
N MET A 161 35.23 38.64 4.88
CA MET A 161 34.25 37.68 4.44
C MET A 161 32.80 38.12 4.80
N ARG A 162 32.61 38.74 5.98
CA ARG A 162 31.30 39.30 6.35
C ARG A 162 30.83 40.37 5.36
N ARG A 163 31.73 41.28 4.90
CA ARG A 163 31.39 42.27 3.87
C ARG A 163 31.03 41.62 2.55
N SER A 164 31.77 40.58 2.15
CA SER A 164 31.47 39.84 0.91
C SER A 164 30.10 39.19 0.95
N ILE A 165 29.66 38.63 2.11
CA ILE A 165 28.35 38.05 2.28
C ILE A 165 27.25 39.09 2.20
N VAL A 166 27.41 40.25 2.85
CA VAL A 166 26.41 41.33 2.73
C VAL A 166 26.23 41.76 1.28
N THR A 167 27.30 41.77 0.50
CA THR A 167 27.26 42.06 -0.94
C THR A 167 26.55 40.93 -1.68
N ALA A 168 26.90 39.67 -1.38
CA ALA A 168 26.27 38.48 -1.96
C ALA A 168 24.73 38.45 -1.71
N ASP A 169 24.31 38.78 -0.50
CA ASP A 169 22.87 38.84 -0.15
C ASP A 169 22.10 39.93 -0.93
N ARG A 170 22.77 41.02 -1.29
CA ARG A 170 22.17 42.07 -2.14
C ARG A 170 22.05 41.61 -3.59
N VAL A 171 23.12 41.05 -4.16
CA VAL A 171 23.13 40.62 -5.58
C VAL A 171 22.26 39.41 -5.80
N ALA A 172 22.06 38.53 -4.78
CA ALA A 172 21.16 37.39 -4.86
C ALA A 172 19.70 37.77 -5.17
N LYS A 173 19.29 38.98 -4.80
CA LYS A 173 17.93 39.51 -5.06
C LYS A 173 17.76 40.12 -6.45
N ALA A 174 18.87 40.35 -7.17
CA ALA A 174 18.86 40.88 -8.50
C ALA A 174 18.97 39.76 -9.56
N ASP A 175 18.28 39.90 -10.68
CA ASP A 175 18.41 38.94 -11.81
C ASP A 175 19.55 39.41 -12.72
N THR A 176 20.79 39.24 -12.24
CA THR A 176 22.00 39.65 -12.94
C THR A 176 23.09 38.59 -12.87
N ALA A 177 24.02 38.60 -13.79
CA ALA A 177 25.19 37.75 -13.73
C ALA A 177 26.15 38.23 -12.65
N VAL A 178 26.69 37.30 -11.85
CA VAL A 178 27.63 37.57 -10.77
C VAL A 178 28.96 36.88 -11.06
N MET A 179 30.03 37.64 -11.02
CA MET A 179 31.39 37.12 -11.18
C MET A 179 32.08 37.09 -9.80
N LEU A 180 32.58 35.91 -9.41
CA LEU A 180 33.34 35.70 -8.17
C LEU A 180 34.81 35.54 -8.51
N THR A 181 35.65 36.41 -7.98
CA THR A 181 37.09 36.37 -8.19
C THR A 181 37.82 36.10 -6.88
N GLY A 182 38.99 35.45 -6.96
CA GLY A 182 39.83 35.13 -5.79
C GLY A 182 40.72 33.92 -6.07
N GLU A 183 41.66 33.67 -5.15
CA GLU A 183 42.55 32.52 -5.22
C GLU A 183 41.86 31.17 -5.19
N SER A 184 42.55 30.10 -5.62
CA SER A 184 42.00 28.75 -5.52
C SER A 184 41.80 28.36 -4.05
N GLY A 185 40.68 27.70 -3.75
CA GLY A 185 40.36 27.22 -2.39
C GLY A 185 39.79 28.26 -1.43
N VAL A 186 39.62 29.53 -1.80
CA VAL A 186 39.09 30.60 -0.90
C VAL A 186 37.55 30.49 -0.69
N GLY A 187 36.87 29.48 -1.25
CA GLY A 187 35.45 29.27 -1.01
C GLY A 187 34.50 29.92 -2.04
N LYS A 188 34.98 30.19 -3.28
CA LYS A 188 34.12 30.75 -4.35
C LYS A 188 32.89 29.91 -4.62
N ASP A 189 33.00 28.59 -4.58
CA ASP A 189 31.90 27.67 -4.80
C ASP A 189 30.82 27.75 -3.69
N LEU A 190 31.30 27.92 -2.43
CA LEU A 190 30.42 28.13 -1.29
C LEU A 190 29.69 29.46 -1.40
N MET A 191 30.36 30.51 -1.87
CA MET A 191 29.73 31.81 -2.09
C MET A 191 28.71 31.77 -3.24
N ALA A 192 29.03 31.06 -4.32
CA ALA A 192 28.09 30.86 -5.45
C ALA A 192 26.81 30.13 -4.99
N ARG A 193 26.96 29.07 -4.21
CA ARG A 193 25.84 28.33 -3.61
C ARG A 193 25.04 29.21 -2.67
N HIS A 194 25.68 30.00 -1.83
CA HIS A 194 25.03 30.96 -0.91
C HIS A 194 24.17 31.98 -1.69
N ILE A 195 24.68 32.53 -2.79
CA ILE A 195 23.92 33.44 -3.66
C ILE A 195 22.72 32.74 -4.28
N HIS A 196 22.89 31.51 -4.79
CA HIS A 196 21.80 30.74 -5.35
C HIS A 196 20.68 30.46 -4.33
N GLU A 197 21.02 30.01 -3.13
CA GLU A 197 20.08 29.70 -2.04
C GLU A 197 19.25 30.91 -1.59
N ARG A 198 19.77 32.13 -1.78
CA ARG A 198 19.10 33.39 -1.44
C ARG A 198 18.48 34.13 -2.63
N SER A 199 18.57 33.55 -3.81
CA SER A 199 17.99 34.11 -5.03
C SER A 199 16.52 33.68 -5.22
N ALA A 200 15.83 34.35 -6.16
CA ALA A 200 14.50 33.92 -6.61
C ALA A 200 14.48 32.49 -7.22
N ARG A 201 15.66 31.92 -7.48
CA ARG A 201 15.84 30.59 -8.05
C ARG A 201 16.24 29.54 -7.00
N SER A 202 16.16 29.83 -5.71
CA SER A 202 16.55 28.94 -4.61
C SER A 202 15.87 27.57 -4.61
N GLY A 203 14.66 27.46 -5.17
CA GLY A 203 13.93 26.20 -5.33
C GLY A 203 14.32 25.38 -6.55
N LYS A 204 15.23 25.87 -7.43
CA LYS A 204 15.70 25.19 -8.63
C LYS A 204 17.06 24.52 -8.38
N PRO A 205 17.43 23.51 -9.19
CA PRO A 205 18.73 22.86 -9.03
C PRO A 205 19.88 23.83 -9.30
N PHE A 206 20.92 23.79 -8.43
CA PHE A 206 22.21 24.45 -8.65
C PHE A 206 23.10 23.52 -9.48
N VAL A 207 23.48 23.95 -10.66
CA VAL A 207 24.26 23.14 -11.61
C VAL A 207 25.66 23.78 -11.79
N PRO A 208 26.72 23.26 -11.12
CA PRO A 208 28.08 23.70 -11.37
C PRO A 208 28.59 23.15 -12.73
N VAL A 209 29.16 24.00 -13.55
CA VAL A 209 29.78 23.62 -14.84
C VAL A 209 31.27 24.02 -14.79
N CYS A 210 32.13 23.02 -14.91
CA CYS A 210 33.56 23.27 -15.09
C CYS A 210 33.82 23.47 -16.58
N ILE A 211 34.34 24.64 -16.94
CA ILE A 211 34.81 24.89 -18.32
C ILE A 211 36.34 24.67 -18.27
N PRO A 212 36.88 23.75 -19.07
CA PRO A 212 38.32 23.45 -19.09
C PRO A 212 39.17 24.63 -19.62
#